data_dc4500868220d6bebdb917ba69c1bd8e
#
_entry.id   dc4500868220d6bebdb917ba69c1bd8e
#
_cell.length_a   1.000
_cell.length_b   1.000
_cell.length_c   1.000
_cell.angle_alpha   90.00
_cell.angle_beta   90.00
_cell.angle_gamma   90.00
#
_symmetry.space_group_name_H-M   'P 1'
#
loop_
_entity.id
_entity.type
_entity.pdbx_description
1 polymer ?
#
loop_
_entity_poly.entity_id
_entity_poly.type
_entity_poly.pdbx_seq_one_letter_code
_entity_poly.pdbx_strand_id
1 'polypeptide(L)'
;MGPYAYIAIEGNIGAGKTTFSKMMAEKTGSKVINERFAENPFLERFYENPESHAFSVELAFVADRFKQLGEALGSRNLFHQNVISDYNFAKSLIFAKANLPKNEFSLFRTMFRLMEDQIPSPEVVAILNPGLERVKEQIKERGRKYEQDLPKGYLEKIQNGYKTYYKHHRGSRVLLIDTSGLDFVENLDDYEKLFNCIITPRKPGVYEIKP
;
A
#
# COMPACT_ATOMS: atom_id res chain seq x y z
N MET A 1 9.87 18.43 -10.32
CA MET A 1 10.29 17.33 -9.43
C MET A 1 9.67 17.58 -8.06
N GLY A 2 9.05 16.59 -7.42
CA GLY A 2 8.56 16.71 -6.06
C GLY A 2 9.70 16.74 -5.03
N PRO A 3 9.45 17.18 -3.78
CA PRO A 3 10.47 17.31 -2.75
C PRO A 3 10.96 15.96 -2.18
N TYR A 4 10.37 14.83 -2.57
CA TYR A 4 10.64 13.50 -2.04
C TYR A 4 11.10 12.55 -3.14
N ALA A 5 12.18 11.79 -2.86
CA ALA A 5 12.77 10.83 -3.79
C ALA A 5 11.98 9.51 -3.86
N TYR A 6 11.34 9.08 -2.76
CA TYR A 6 10.51 7.88 -2.72
C TYR A 6 9.22 8.10 -1.93
N ILE A 7 8.09 7.92 -2.60
CA ILE A 7 6.73 8.01 -2.04
C ILE A 7 6.02 6.67 -2.22
N ALA A 8 5.43 6.14 -1.14
CA ALA A 8 4.57 4.97 -1.20
C ALA A 8 3.10 5.39 -1.02
N ILE A 9 2.24 4.99 -1.94
CA ILE A 9 0.79 5.16 -1.87
C ILE A 9 0.20 3.88 -1.30
N GLU A 10 -0.46 3.98 -0.16
CA GLU A 10 -0.99 2.87 0.60
C GLU A 10 -2.50 3.00 0.86
N GLY A 11 -3.10 1.97 1.40
CA GLY A 11 -4.52 1.91 1.74
C GLY A 11 -5.12 0.54 1.49
N ASN A 12 -6.39 0.40 1.80
CA ASN A 12 -7.13 -0.86 1.70
C ASN A 12 -7.22 -1.40 0.25
N ILE A 13 -7.65 -2.64 0.09
CA ILE A 13 -8.05 -3.19 -1.21
C ILE A 13 -9.15 -2.26 -1.77
N GLY A 14 -9.07 -1.90 -3.03
CA GLY A 14 -10.04 -0.98 -3.64
C GLY A 14 -9.90 0.50 -3.28
N ALA A 15 -8.86 0.96 -2.57
CA ALA A 15 -8.71 2.37 -2.17
C ALA A 15 -8.18 3.31 -3.29
N GLY A 16 -8.07 2.86 -4.53
CA GLY A 16 -7.61 3.70 -5.65
C GLY A 16 -6.10 3.90 -5.77
N LYS A 17 -5.29 3.19 -4.97
CA LYS A 17 -3.81 3.33 -4.91
C LYS A 17 -3.13 3.32 -6.27
N THR A 18 -3.36 2.27 -7.06
CA THR A 18 -2.71 2.07 -8.36
C THR A 18 -3.08 3.16 -9.36
N THR A 19 -4.33 3.62 -9.35
CA THR A 19 -4.78 4.73 -10.20
C THR A 19 -4.06 6.01 -9.81
N PHE A 20 -4.11 6.37 -8.52
CA PHE A 20 -3.50 7.60 -8.04
C PHE A 20 -1.97 7.61 -8.20
N SER A 21 -1.28 6.49 -7.91
CA SER A 21 0.19 6.41 -8.08
C SER A 21 0.62 6.58 -9.53
N LYS A 22 -0.14 6.06 -10.50
CA LYS A 22 0.11 6.25 -11.93
C LYS A 22 -0.09 7.71 -12.35
N MET A 23 -1.20 8.33 -11.98
CA MET A 23 -1.47 9.74 -12.26
C MET A 23 -0.39 10.66 -11.66
N MET A 24 0.01 10.38 -10.42
CA MET A 24 1.07 11.13 -9.75
C MET A 24 2.43 10.94 -10.43
N ALA A 25 2.77 9.71 -10.85
CA ALA A 25 4.02 9.42 -11.55
C ALA A 25 4.08 10.11 -12.91
N GLU A 26 2.99 10.10 -13.67
CA GLU A 26 2.87 10.80 -14.95
C GLU A 26 3.08 12.32 -14.79
N LYS A 27 2.39 12.93 -13.83
CA LYS A 27 2.54 14.38 -13.54
C LYS A 27 3.95 14.77 -13.14
N THR A 28 4.66 13.92 -12.41
CA THR A 28 5.99 14.24 -11.84
C THR A 28 7.16 13.71 -12.67
N GLY A 29 6.91 12.91 -13.71
CA GLY A 29 7.95 12.20 -14.45
C GLY A 29 8.67 11.15 -13.61
N SER A 30 8.00 10.58 -12.59
CA SER A 30 8.56 9.62 -11.66
C SER A 30 8.44 8.18 -12.20
N LYS A 31 9.34 7.30 -11.75
CA LYS A 31 9.19 5.85 -11.97
C LYS A 31 8.08 5.30 -11.09
N VAL A 32 7.13 4.56 -11.67
CA VAL A 32 6.10 3.87 -10.91
C VAL A 32 6.48 2.42 -10.63
N ILE A 33 6.20 1.94 -9.42
CA ILE A 33 6.29 0.53 -9.02
C ILE A 33 4.89 0.06 -8.64
N ASN A 34 4.29 -0.80 -9.48
CA ASN A 34 2.97 -1.37 -9.22
C ASN A 34 3.10 -2.78 -8.62
N GLU A 35 2.24 -3.08 -7.66
CA GLU A 35 2.16 -4.40 -7.05
C GLU A 35 1.71 -5.47 -8.07
N ARG A 36 2.44 -6.57 -8.16
CA ARG A 36 2.17 -7.69 -9.07
C ARG A 36 1.26 -8.74 -8.44
N PHE A 37 0.13 -8.30 -7.85
CA PHE A 37 -0.78 -9.19 -7.11
C PHE A 37 -1.28 -10.38 -7.97
N ALA A 38 -1.52 -10.19 -9.28
CA ALA A 38 -2.02 -11.23 -10.18
C ALA A 38 -0.98 -12.33 -10.46
N GLU A 39 0.30 -12.08 -10.21
CA GLU A 39 1.38 -13.05 -10.38
C GLU A 39 1.53 -13.97 -9.17
N ASN A 40 0.80 -13.73 -8.05
CA ASN A 40 0.85 -14.58 -6.88
C ASN A 40 0.08 -15.89 -7.12
N PRO A 41 0.76 -17.05 -7.20
CA PRO A 41 0.15 -18.32 -7.58
C PRO A 41 -0.81 -18.89 -6.52
N PHE A 42 -0.81 -18.33 -5.31
CA PHE A 42 -1.65 -18.77 -4.19
C PHE A 42 -2.88 -17.87 -3.98
N LEU A 43 -3.02 -16.75 -4.72
CA LEU A 43 -4.02 -15.74 -4.44
C LEU A 43 -5.46 -16.26 -4.57
N GLU A 44 -5.76 -16.95 -5.68
CA GLU A 44 -7.10 -17.52 -5.89
C GLU A 44 -7.42 -18.59 -4.84
N ARG A 45 -6.49 -19.50 -4.58
CA ARG A 45 -6.65 -20.56 -3.56
C ARG A 45 -6.82 -19.98 -2.16
N PHE A 46 -6.15 -18.88 -1.85
CA PHE A 46 -6.32 -18.19 -0.57
C PHE A 46 -7.75 -17.66 -0.40
N TYR A 47 -8.35 -17.06 -1.43
CA TYR A 47 -9.73 -16.59 -1.33
C TYR A 47 -10.74 -17.75 -1.24
N GLU A 48 -10.47 -18.90 -1.86
CA GLU A 48 -11.29 -20.10 -1.75
C GLU A 48 -11.18 -20.77 -0.36
N ASN A 49 -9.98 -20.87 0.18
CA ASN A 49 -9.70 -21.48 1.49
C ASN A 49 -8.59 -20.70 2.23
N PRO A 50 -8.95 -19.60 2.92
CA PRO A 50 -7.97 -18.76 3.62
C PRO A 50 -7.15 -19.49 4.67
N GLU A 51 -7.76 -20.42 5.43
CA GLU A 51 -7.07 -21.15 6.50
C GLU A 51 -5.92 -22.01 5.99
N SER A 52 -6.09 -22.63 4.82
CA SER A 52 -5.06 -23.52 4.24
C SER A 52 -3.98 -22.79 3.47
N HIS A 53 -4.25 -21.60 2.96
CA HIS A 53 -3.37 -20.91 2.01
C HIS A 53 -2.84 -19.56 2.47
N ALA A 54 -3.24 -19.07 3.66
CA ALA A 54 -2.83 -17.76 4.17
C ALA A 54 -1.31 -17.61 4.27
N PHE A 55 -0.61 -18.62 4.82
CA PHE A 55 0.85 -18.53 4.95
C PHE A 55 1.55 -18.49 3.59
N SER A 56 1.12 -19.35 2.66
CA SER A 56 1.72 -19.43 1.31
C SER A 56 1.50 -18.15 0.52
N VAL A 57 0.31 -17.54 0.56
CA VAL A 57 0.01 -16.30 -0.15
C VAL A 57 0.80 -15.12 0.41
N GLU A 58 0.91 -15.01 1.73
CA GLU A 58 1.67 -13.95 2.37
C GLU A 58 3.17 -14.09 2.13
N LEU A 59 3.69 -15.34 2.15
CA LEU A 59 5.09 -15.62 1.85
C LEU A 59 5.44 -15.27 0.39
N ALA A 60 4.57 -15.61 -0.56
CA ALA A 60 4.76 -15.23 -1.96
C ALA A 60 4.74 -13.70 -2.14
N PHE A 61 3.81 -13.00 -1.50
CA PHE A 61 3.76 -11.54 -1.55
C PHE A 61 5.01 -10.87 -0.94
N VAL A 62 5.48 -11.32 0.22
CA VAL A 62 6.66 -10.68 0.83
C VAL A 62 7.90 -10.92 -0.01
N ALA A 63 8.06 -12.10 -0.62
CA ALA A 63 9.18 -12.43 -1.48
C ALA A 63 9.17 -11.59 -2.77
N ASP A 64 8.00 -11.46 -3.44
CA ASP A 64 7.90 -10.63 -4.65
C ASP A 64 8.10 -9.16 -4.37
N ARG A 65 7.50 -8.61 -3.31
CA ARG A 65 7.71 -7.21 -2.89
C ARG A 65 9.17 -6.93 -2.54
N PHE A 66 9.83 -7.86 -1.83
CA PHE A 66 11.24 -7.75 -1.50
C PHE A 66 12.10 -7.66 -2.75
N LYS A 67 11.91 -8.59 -3.69
CA LYS A 67 12.62 -8.59 -4.97
C LYS A 67 12.36 -7.32 -5.76
N GLN A 68 11.10 -6.95 -5.95
CA GLN A 68 10.70 -5.83 -6.78
C GLN A 68 11.21 -4.48 -6.23
N LEU A 69 11.06 -4.24 -4.92
CA LEU A 69 11.57 -3.02 -4.28
C LEU A 69 13.09 -3.00 -4.23
N GLY A 70 13.74 -4.14 -3.95
CA GLY A 70 15.20 -4.25 -3.97
C GLY A 70 15.80 -3.92 -5.33
N GLU A 71 15.23 -4.46 -6.42
CA GLU A 71 15.65 -4.16 -7.78
C GLU A 71 15.39 -2.69 -8.18
N ALA A 72 14.22 -2.17 -7.82
CA ALA A 72 13.80 -0.83 -8.25
C ALA A 72 14.50 0.30 -7.47
N LEU A 73 14.79 0.09 -6.18
CA LEU A 73 15.36 1.09 -5.28
C LEU A 73 16.85 0.88 -5.04
N GLY A 74 17.37 -0.36 -5.19
CA GLY A 74 18.78 -0.70 -4.99
C GLY A 74 19.68 -0.21 -6.13
N SER A 75 19.19 -0.22 -7.36
CA SER A 75 19.86 0.40 -8.51
C SER A 75 19.50 1.89 -8.57
N ARG A 76 19.98 2.69 -7.62
CA ARG A 76 19.96 4.16 -7.76
C ARG A 76 20.86 4.52 -8.93
N ASN A 77 20.30 4.50 -10.14
CA ASN A 77 20.95 5.02 -11.33
C ASN A 77 21.30 6.49 -11.09
N LEU A 78 22.46 6.92 -11.58
CA LEU A 78 23.02 8.28 -11.58
C LEU A 78 22.05 9.39 -12.09
N PHE A 79 20.90 9.02 -12.61
CA PHE A 79 19.83 9.91 -13.10
C PHE A 79 18.64 9.90 -12.13
N HIS A 80 18.84 10.26 -10.90
CA HIS A 80 17.86 10.54 -9.83
C HIS A 80 16.38 10.65 -10.27
N GLN A 81 15.81 9.54 -10.70
CA GLN A 81 14.39 9.49 -10.99
C GLN A 81 13.65 9.22 -9.68
N ASN A 82 12.74 10.11 -9.30
CA ASN A 82 11.85 9.89 -8.18
C ASN A 82 11.03 8.61 -8.38
N VAL A 83 10.69 7.93 -7.31
CA VAL A 83 9.95 6.66 -7.34
C VAL A 83 8.63 6.84 -6.59
N ILE A 84 7.57 6.33 -7.19
CA ILE A 84 6.24 6.21 -6.58
C ILE A 84 5.83 4.76 -6.65
N SER A 85 5.52 4.15 -5.49
CA SER A 85 4.99 2.79 -5.43
C SER A 85 3.52 2.79 -5.00
N ASP A 86 2.71 1.82 -5.47
CA ASP A 86 1.34 1.63 -5.02
C ASP A 86 1.23 0.66 -3.83
N TYR A 87 2.36 0.43 -3.17
CA TYR A 87 2.48 -0.30 -1.91
C TYR A 87 3.78 0.07 -1.19
N ASN A 88 3.84 -0.19 0.13
CA ASN A 88 5.04 -0.21 0.94
C ASN A 88 5.36 -1.65 1.37
N PHE A 89 6.62 -1.96 1.64
CA PHE A 89 7.03 -3.27 2.14
C PHE A 89 6.29 -3.69 3.41
N ALA A 90 6.00 -2.73 4.30
CA ALA A 90 5.21 -2.91 5.52
C ALA A 90 3.80 -3.49 5.31
N LYS A 91 3.22 -3.35 4.11
CA LYS A 91 1.95 -3.99 3.74
C LYS A 91 1.98 -5.49 4.00
N SER A 92 3.12 -6.16 3.73
CA SER A 92 3.29 -7.59 3.99
C SER A 92 3.03 -7.95 5.45
N LEU A 93 3.55 -7.16 6.40
CA LEU A 93 3.35 -7.41 7.82
C LEU A 93 1.92 -7.11 8.28
N ILE A 94 1.28 -6.07 7.71
CA ILE A 94 -0.09 -5.68 8.03
C ILE A 94 -1.07 -6.78 7.61
N PHE A 95 -0.94 -7.29 6.38
CA PHE A 95 -1.80 -8.35 5.85
C PHE A 95 -1.52 -9.70 6.54
N ALA A 96 -0.26 -10.07 6.73
CA ALA A 96 0.10 -11.28 7.47
C ALA A 96 -0.49 -11.29 8.90
N LYS A 97 -0.47 -10.15 9.60
CA LYS A 97 -1.10 -10.03 10.92
C LYS A 97 -2.63 -10.21 10.88
N ALA A 98 -3.25 -9.83 9.78
CA ALA A 98 -4.69 -10.03 9.57
C ALA A 98 -5.04 -11.47 9.21
N ASN A 99 -4.18 -12.17 8.46
CA ASN A 99 -4.50 -13.46 7.85
C ASN A 99 -3.94 -14.66 8.60
N LEU A 100 -2.81 -14.50 9.31
CA LEU A 100 -2.10 -15.64 9.90
C LEU A 100 -2.48 -15.88 11.38
N PRO A 101 -2.53 -17.14 11.84
CA PRO A 101 -2.57 -17.46 13.25
C PRO A 101 -1.27 -17.03 13.96
N LYS A 102 -1.32 -16.94 15.28
CA LYS A 102 -0.23 -16.31 16.08
C LYS A 102 1.15 -16.94 15.87
N ASN A 103 1.23 -18.27 15.78
CA ASN A 103 2.47 -19.02 15.56
C ASN A 103 3.08 -18.73 14.19
N GLU A 104 2.27 -18.81 13.12
CA GLU A 104 2.72 -18.50 11.75
C GLU A 104 3.08 -17.02 11.59
N PHE A 105 2.28 -16.11 12.17
CA PHE A 105 2.61 -14.69 12.18
C PHE A 105 3.93 -14.40 12.90
N SER A 106 4.25 -15.12 13.98
CA SER A 106 5.52 -14.97 14.68
C SER A 106 6.72 -15.34 13.80
N LEU A 107 6.62 -16.46 13.06
CA LEU A 107 7.63 -16.88 12.09
C LEU A 107 7.75 -15.88 10.94
N PHE A 108 6.61 -15.50 10.34
CA PHE A 108 6.56 -14.53 9.25
C PHE A 108 7.22 -13.19 9.65
N ARG A 109 6.91 -12.69 10.84
CA ARG A 109 7.49 -11.45 11.37
C ARG A 109 9.01 -11.52 11.51
N THR A 110 9.57 -12.67 11.89
CA THR A 110 11.02 -12.87 11.97
C THR A 110 11.66 -12.77 10.58
N MET A 111 11.07 -13.44 9.58
CA MET A 111 11.53 -13.37 8.19
C MET A 111 11.39 -11.94 7.62
N PHE A 112 10.26 -11.30 7.86
CA PHE A 112 9.99 -9.93 7.41
C PHE A 112 11.08 -8.96 7.92
N ARG A 113 11.47 -9.03 9.19
CA ARG A 113 12.50 -8.14 9.77
C ARG A 113 13.86 -8.29 9.09
N LEU A 114 14.27 -9.52 8.76
CA LEU A 114 15.52 -9.77 8.04
C LEU A 114 15.54 -9.15 6.64
N MET A 115 14.38 -9.02 6.02
CA MET A 115 14.21 -8.41 4.70
C MET A 115 14.03 -6.90 4.77
N GLU A 116 13.28 -6.39 5.76
CA GLU A 116 12.93 -4.98 5.90
C GLU A 116 14.16 -4.08 5.98
N ASP A 117 15.19 -4.49 6.70
CA ASP A 117 16.45 -3.75 6.87
C ASP A 117 17.22 -3.55 5.56
N GLN A 118 16.91 -4.33 4.51
CA GLN A 118 17.55 -4.27 3.20
C GLN A 118 16.77 -3.42 2.19
N ILE A 119 15.54 -2.99 2.52
CA ILE A 119 14.70 -2.21 1.62
C ILE A 119 14.71 -0.74 2.06
N PRO A 120 15.05 0.20 1.16
CA PRO A 120 14.96 1.63 1.46
C PRO A 120 13.54 2.03 1.88
N SER A 121 13.43 2.72 3.00
CA SER A 121 12.14 3.23 3.48
C SER A 121 11.67 4.42 2.65
N PRO A 122 10.37 4.55 2.36
CA PRO A 122 9.82 5.73 1.70
C PRO A 122 9.95 6.96 2.61
N GLU A 123 10.19 8.12 2.00
CA GLU A 123 10.18 9.40 2.71
C GLU A 123 8.76 9.82 3.10
N VAL A 124 7.78 9.43 2.29
CA VAL A 124 6.35 9.65 2.52
C VAL A 124 5.58 8.34 2.31
N VAL A 125 4.70 8.02 3.25
CA VAL A 125 3.69 6.97 3.11
C VAL A 125 2.32 7.64 3.15
N ALA A 126 1.64 7.70 2.01
CA ALA A 126 0.31 8.28 1.87
C ALA A 126 -0.75 7.16 1.91
N ILE A 127 -1.52 7.09 2.98
CA ILE A 127 -2.55 6.06 3.19
C ILE A 127 -3.91 6.64 2.82
N LEU A 128 -4.43 6.22 1.66
CA LEU A 128 -5.72 6.64 1.15
C LEU A 128 -6.87 5.91 1.87
N ASN A 129 -7.81 6.65 2.42
CA ASN A 129 -8.96 6.12 3.12
C ASN A 129 -10.27 6.71 2.55
N PRO A 130 -10.86 6.10 1.49
CA PRO A 130 -12.14 6.56 0.94
C PRO A 130 -13.36 6.15 1.76
N GLY A 131 -13.16 5.48 2.91
CA GLY A 131 -14.22 4.86 3.68
C GLY A 131 -14.59 3.46 3.18
N LEU A 132 -15.17 2.64 4.08
CA LEU A 132 -15.41 1.22 3.79
C LEU A 132 -16.49 1.00 2.73
N GLU A 133 -17.52 1.82 2.70
CA GLU A 133 -18.60 1.67 1.71
C GLU A 133 -18.07 1.95 0.29
N ARG A 134 -17.29 3.03 0.12
CA ARG A 134 -16.68 3.34 -1.18
C ARG A 134 -15.68 2.26 -1.62
N VAL A 135 -14.92 1.69 -0.68
CA VAL A 135 -14.02 0.55 -0.96
C VAL A 135 -14.81 -0.65 -1.50
N LYS A 136 -15.94 -1.00 -0.88
CA LYS A 136 -16.79 -2.11 -1.34
C LYS A 136 -17.36 -1.86 -2.74
N GLU A 137 -17.82 -0.64 -3.02
CA GLU A 137 -18.29 -0.23 -4.35
C GLU A 137 -17.19 -0.41 -5.40
N GLN A 138 -15.99 0.13 -5.15
CA GLN A 138 -14.85 0.04 -6.06
C GLN A 138 -14.37 -1.41 -6.29
N ILE A 139 -14.43 -2.27 -5.27
CA ILE A 139 -14.16 -3.71 -5.42
C ILE A 139 -15.19 -4.36 -6.34
N LYS A 140 -16.48 -4.03 -6.16
CA LYS A 140 -17.57 -4.54 -6.99
C LYS A 140 -17.45 -4.07 -8.44
N GLU A 141 -17.23 -2.78 -8.66
CA GLU A 141 -17.04 -2.17 -9.99
C GLU A 141 -15.85 -2.78 -10.74
N ARG A 142 -14.74 -3.03 -10.03
CA ARG A 142 -13.54 -3.67 -10.58
C ARG A 142 -13.78 -5.12 -11.03
N GLY A 143 -14.72 -5.83 -10.43
CA GLY A 143 -15.25 -7.11 -10.88
C GLY A 143 -14.27 -8.30 -10.80
N ARG A 144 -13.22 -8.26 -9.97
CA ARG A 144 -12.34 -9.40 -9.76
C ARG A 144 -13.08 -10.49 -8.98
N LYS A 145 -13.26 -11.68 -9.59
CA LYS A 145 -14.07 -12.77 -9.02
C LYS A 145 -13.69 -13.12 -7.60
N TYR A 146 -12.41 -13.31 -7.31
CA TYR A 146 -11.90 -13.71 -6.00
C TYR A 146 -12.01 -12.62 -4.92
N GLU A 147 -12.30 -11.35 -5.29
CA GLU A 147 -12.49 -10.26 -4.32
C GLU A 147 -13.97 -10.02 -3.99
N GLN A 148 -14.91 -10.66 -4.70
CA GLN A 148 -16.34 -10.40 -4.50
C GLN A 148 -16.87 -11.02 -3.19
N ASP A 149 -16.26 -12.11 -2.71
CA ASP A 149 -16.69 -12.88 -1.54
C ASP A 149 -15.78 -12.67 -0.33
N LEU A 150 -15.27 -11.44 -0.13
CA LEU A 150 -14.44 -11.13 1.03
C LEU A 150 -15.18 -11.37 2.34
N PRO A 151 -14.55 -12.02 3.34
CA PRO A 151 -15.18 -12.27 4.64
C PRO A 151 -15.66 -10.97 5.28
N LYS A 152 -16.82 -11.04 5.96
CA LYS A 152 -17.38 -9.91 6.71
C LYS A 152 -16.35 -9.38 7.72
N GLY A 153 -16.13 -8.07 7.73
CA GLY A 153 -15.16 -7.43 8.63
C GLY A 153 -13.70 -7.50 8.16
N TYR A 154 -13.39 -8.19 7.05
CA TYR A 154 -12.01 -8.31 6.57
C TYR A 154 -11.39 -6.95 6.20
N LEU A 155 -12.13 -6.13 5.44
CA LEU A 155 -11.69 -4.79 5.06
C LEU A 155 -11.49 -3.88 6.28
N GLU A 156 -12.36 -3.98 7.29
CA GLU A 156 -12.21 -3.27 8.57
C GLU A 156 -10.94 -3.71 9.31
N LYS A 157 -10.67 -5.03 9.33
CA LYS A 157 -9.47 -5.59 9.95
C LYS A 157 -8.19 -5.05 9.30
N ILE A 158 -8.15 -4.98 7.97
CA ILE A 158 -7.03 -4.42 7.22
C ILE A 158 -6.88 -2.91 7.51
N GLN A 159 -7.98 -2.14 7.46
CA GLN A 159 -7.97 -0.70 7.74
C GLN A 159 -7.44 -0.39 9.15
N ASN A 160 -7.90 -1.15 10.15
CA ASN A 160 -7.40 -1.05 11.51
C ASN A 160 -5.93 -1.49 11.63
N GLY A 161 -5.51 -2.45 10.80
CA GLY A 161 -4.12 -2.88 10.67
C GLY A 161 -3.20 -1.73 10.29
N TYR A 162 -3.55 -0.96 9.25
CA TYR A 162 -2.81 0.24 8.83
C TYR A 162 -2.72 1.27 9.96
N LYS A 163 -3.85 1.64 10.57
CA LYS A 163 -3.87 2.60 11.70
C LYS A 163 -2.99 2.13 12.86
N THR A 164 -3.08 0.86 13.22
CA THR A 164 -2.30 0.30 14.34
C THR A 164 -0.81 0.26 14.04
N TYR A 165 -0.44 -0.14 12.82
CA TYR A 165 0.97 -0.24 12.42
C TYR A 165 1.65 1.12 12.43
N TYR A 166 1.01 2.14 11.85
CA TYR A 166 1.61 3.45 11.69
C TYR A 166 1.41 4.40 12.87
N LYS A 167 0.59 4.07 13.87
CA LYS A 167 0.26 4.94 15.02
C LYS A 167 1.48 5.58 15.70
N HIS A 168 2.59 4.87 15.75
CA HIS A 168 3.82 5.31 16.44
C HIS A 168 5.03 5.38 15.50
N HIS A 169 4.78 5.39 14.18
CA HIS A 169 5.87 5.45 13.21
C HIS A 169 6.59 6.79 13.26
N ARG A 170 7.95 6.77 13.25
CA ARG A 170 8.77 7.99 13.39
C ARG A 170 9.79 8.20 12.27
N GLY A 171 10.01 7.20 11.43
CA GLY A 171 11.07 7.24 10.39
C GLY A 171 10.68 8.01 9.13
N SER A 172 9.40 7.94 8.74
CA SER A 172 8.85 8.57 7.55
C SER A 172 7.75 9.59 7.89
N ARG A 173 7.27 10.30 6.89
CA ARG A 173 6.04 11.10 6.95
C ARG A 173 4.87 10.22 6.58
N VAL A 174 4.06 9.85 7.56
CA VAL A 174 2.88 9.02 7.34
C VAL A 174 1.64 9.93 7.30
N LEU A 175 0.95 9.92 6.18
CA LEU A 175 -0.24 10.73 5.95
C LEU A 175 -1.46 9.81 5.91
N LEU A 176 -2.30 9.86 6.94
CA LEU A 176 -3.59 9.17 6.98
C LEU A 176 -4.61 10.12 6.33
N ILE A 177 -4.92 9.90 5.06
CA ILE A 177 -5.70 10.85 4.26
C ILE A 177 -7.13 10.35 4.12
N ASP A 178 -8.09 11.14 4.62
CA ASP A 178 -9.51 10.92 4.37
C ASP A 178 -9.83 11.36 2.94
N THR A 179 -10.07 10.39 2.05
CA THR A 179 -10.41 10.62 0.65
C THR A 179 -11.90 10.34 0.35
N SER A 180 -12.75 10.23 1.39
CA SER A 180 -14.17 9.87 1.24
C SER A 180 -14.99 10.89 0.45
N GLY A 181 -14.55 12.15 0.43
CA GLY A 181 -15.20 13.24 -0.31
C GLY A 181 -14.53 13.59 -1.63
N LEU A 182 -13.54 12.80 -2.10
CA LEU A 182 -12.76 13.11 -3.29
C LEU A 182 -13.05 12.14 -4.43
N ASP A 183 -13.20 12.69 -5.63
CA ASP A 183 -13.12 11.95 -6.89
C ASP A 183 -11.91 12.42 -7.71
N PHE A 184 -10.73 11.95 -7.32
CA PHE A 184 -9.48 12.33 -7.96
C PHE A 184 -9.30 11.75 -9.38
N VAL A 185 -10.22 10.92 -9.87
CA VAL A 185 -10.19 10.37 -11.23
C VAL A 185 -10.95 11.28 -12.19
N GLU A 186 -12.16 11.67 -11.84
CA GLU A 186 -13.04 12.47 -12.70
C GLU A 186 -12.94 13.99 -12.40
N ASN A 187 -12.44 14.37 -11.21
CA ASN A 187 -12.35 15.75 -10.78
C ASN A 187 -10.89 16.18 -10.58
N LEU A 188 -10.42 17.06 -11.46
CA LEU A 188 -9.05 17.59 -11.44
C LEU A 188 -8.73 18.36 -10.15
N ASP A 189 -9.69 19.11 -9.60
CA ASP A 189 -9.48 19.87 -8.36
C ASP A 189 -9.26 18.93 -7.17
N ASP A 190 -9.98 17.83 -7.12
CA ASP A 190 -9.80 16.82 -6.08
C ASP A 190 -8.46 16.08 -6.22
N TYR A 191 -8.04 15.81 -7.46
CA TYR A 191 -6.70 15.30 -7.72
C TYR A 191 -5.62 16.27 -7.24
N GLU A 192 -5.74 17.56 -7.56
CA GLU A 192 -4.77 18.59 -7.15
C GLU A 192 -4.71 18.78 -5.64
N LYS A 193 -5.86 18.74 -4.95
CA LYS A 193 -5.90 18.77 -3.46
C LYS A 193 -5.13 17.61 -2.87
N LEU A 194 -5.40 16.37 -3.35
CA LEU A 194 -4.75 15.16 -2.85
C LEU A 194 -3.25 15.18 -3.18
N PHE A 195 -2.87 15.53 -4.41
CA PHE A 195 -1.50 15.66 -4.85
C PHE A 195 -0.71 16.65 -3.98
N ASN A 196 -1.22 17.88 -3.83
CA ASN A 196 -0.58 18.93 -3.04
C ASN A 196 -0.45 18.55 -1.56
N CYS A 197 -1.45 17.87 -1.02
CA CYS A 197 -1.42 17.32 0.33
C CYS A 197 -0.21 16.39 0.54
N ILE A 198 0.11 15.53 -0.43
CA ILE A 198 1.19 14.54 -0.33
C ILE A 198 2.56 15.18 -0.51
N ILE A 199 2.71 16.09 -1.47
CA ILE A 199 4.00 16.72 -1.78
C ILE A 199 4.37 17.86 -0.83
N THR A 200 3.45 18.37 -0.03
CA THR A 200 3.73 19.45 0.93
C THR A 200 4.81 19.01 1.93
N PRO A 201 5.92 19.76 2.06
CA PRO A 201 6.99 19.40 2.97
C PRO A 201 6.53 19.35 4.44
N ARG A 202 6.86 18.24 5.12
CA ARG A 202 6.56 18.04 6.55
C ARG A 202 7.76 17.40 7.25
N LYS A 203 7.84 17.53 8.57
CA LYS A 203 8.78 16.76 9.38
C LYS A 203 8.33 15.27 9.43
N PRO A 204 9.24 14.31 9.71
CA PRO A 204 8.83 12.94 10.01
C PRO A 204 7.79 12.88 11.12
N GLY A 205 6.77 12.04 10.96
CA GLY A 205 5.66 11.91 11.91
C GLY A 205 4.39 11.37 11.25
N VAL A 206 3.34 11.24 12.03
CA VAL A 206 2.02 10.76 11.59
C VAL A 206 1.03 11.91 11.57
N TYR A 207 0.33 12.09 10.47
CA TYR A 207 -0.61 13.19 10.23
C TYR A 207 -1.95 12.64 9.76
N GLU A 208 -3.02 13.06 10.40
CA GLU A 208 -4.38 12.84 9.92
C GLU A 208 -4.79 14.06 9.08
N ILE A 209 -5.20 13.82 7.84
CA ILE A 209 -5.44 14.89 6.86
C ILE A 209 -6.80 14.66 6.20
N LYS A 210 -7.53 15.74 6.05
CA LYS A 210 -8.74 15.82 5.24
C LYS A 210 -8.53 16.96 4.23
N PRO A 211 -8.24 16.62 2.96
CA PRO A 211 -7.99 17.60 1.91
C PRO A 211 -9.19 18.49 1.57
#